data_9c2b0e03a1561d14b4e141de866300a3
#
_entry.id   9c2b0e03a1561d14b4e141de866300a3
#
_cell.length_a   1.000
_cell.length_b   1.000
_cell.length_c   1.000
_cell.angle_alpha   90.00
_cell.angle_beta   90.00
_cell.angle_gamma   90.00
#
_symmetry.space_group_name_H-M   'P 1'
#
loop_
_entity.id
_entity.type
_entity.pdbx_description
1 polymer ?
#
loop_
_entity_poly.entity_id
_entity_poly.type
_entity_poly.pdbx_seq_one_letter_code
_entity_poly.pdbx_strand_id
1 'polypeptide(L)'
;MISTLACLATAIYFEARGEPTLGQIAVGQVIMTRVYDPRYPDNVCDVVKEGYYYSWSPETPIPDMCQFSFWCDGQPETINDPDAYLWAEEIAWAILEGPLNLVDLTEGSTHYHAHYVKPAWSEKFTQTVRINDHIFYRREME
;
A
#
# COMPACT_ATOMS: atom_id res chain seq x y z
N MET A 1 -20.09 4.89 1.47
CA MET A 1 -18.96 4.77 0.55
C MET A 1 -17.71 5.34 1.20
N ILE A 2 -16.62 4.58 1.20
CA ILE A 2 -15.36 5.04 1.76
C ILE A 2 -14.63 5.93 0.74
N SER A 3 -14.06 7.04 1.19
CA SER A 3 -13.39 8.00 0.31
C SER A 3 -11.99 7.53 -0.09
N THR A 4 -11.45 8.10 -1.18
CA THR A 4 -10.08 7.85 -1.61
C THR A 4 -9.08 8.13 -0.49
N LEU A 5 -9.24 9.26 0.21
CA LEU A 5 -8.37 9.60 1.33
C LEU A 5 -8.44 8.54 2.42
N ALA A 6 -9.64 8.11 2.78
CA ALA A 6 -9.81 7.11 3.85
C ALA A 6 -9.22 5.76 3.45
N CYS A 7 -9.38 5.34 2.20
CA CYS A 7 -8.76 4.10 1.72
C CYS A 7 -7.23 4.17 1.83
N LEU A 8 -6.63 5.27 1.40
CA LEU A 8 -5.18 5.44 1.46
C LEU A 8 -4.70 5.53 2.90
N ALA A 9 -5.36 6.32 3.74
CA ALA A 9 -5.00 6.46 5.15
C ALA A 9 -5.09 5.12 5.89
N THR A 10 -6.13 4.35 5.62
CA THR A 10 -6.33 3.04 6.25
C THR A 10 -5.21 2.08 5.87
N ALA A 11 -4.82 2.06 4.60
CA ALA A 11 -3.71 1.23 4.15
C ALA A 11 -2.40 1.64 4.81
N ILE A 12 -2.09 2.94 4.84
CA ILE A 12 -0.89 3.45 5.50
C ILE A 12 -0.88 3.05 6.98
N TYR A 13 -2.02 3.22 7.65
CA TYR A 13 -2.14 2.89 9.07
C TYR A 13 -1.84 1.41 9.33
N PHE A 14 -2.53 0.50 8.63
CA PHE A 14 -2.36 -0.93 8.90
C PHE A 14 -1.03 -1.49 8.41
N GLU A 15 -0.50 -0.95 7.32
CA GLU A 15 0.74 -1.45 6.75
C GLU A 15 2.00 -0.85 7.40
N ALA A 16 1.94 0.38 7.88
CA ALA A 16 3.16 1.11 8.21
C ALA A 16 3.10 1.97 9.47
N ARG A 17 2.08 1.86 10.33
CA ARG A 17 1.99 2.75 11.50
C ARG A 17 3.18 2.64 12.43
N GLY A 18 3.86 1.49 12.46
CA GLY A 18 5.06 1.28 13.27
C GLY A 18 6.35 1.78 12.62
N GLU A 19 6.28 2.23 11.37
CA GLU A 19 7.44 2.75 10.66
C GLU A 19 7.63 4.25 10.90
N PRO A 20 8.87 4.75 10.76
CA PRO A 20 9.10 6.20 10.70
C PRO A 20 8.31 6.84 9.55
N THR A 21 8.14 8.16 9.62
CA THR A 21 7.33 8.91 8.66
C THR A 21 7.69 8.65 7.20
N LEU A 22 8.99 8.57 6.88
CA LEU A 22 9.42 8.31 5.49
C LEU A 22 8.92 6.96 5.00
N GLY A 23 8.91 5.95 5.86
CA GLY A 23 8.38 4.63 5.51
C GLY A 23 6.88 4.64 5.27
N GLN A 24 6.15 5.41 6.06
CA GLN A 24 4.72 5.57 5.88
C GLN A 24 4.39 6.27 4.55
N ILE A 25 5.13 7.33 4.23
CA ILE A 25 4.99 8.03 2.95
C ILE A 25 5.26 7.06 1.79
N ALA A 26 6.36 6.31 1.89
CA ALA A 26 6.76 5.38 0.84
C ALA A 26 5.69 4.33 0.55
N VAL A 27 5.07 3.75 1.58
CA VAL A 27 3.98 2.78 1.40
C VAL A 27 2.80 3.41 0.66
N GLY A 28 2.41 4.63 1.04
CA GLY A 28 1.34 5.35 0.35
C GLY A 28 1.69 5.64 -1.11
N GLN A 29 2.94 5.95 -1.39
CA GLN A 29 3.38 6.24 -2.76
C GLN A 29 3.42 5.00 -3.64
N VAL A 30 3.73 3.83 -3.09
CA VAL A 30 3.61 2.58 -3.84
C VAL A 30 2.16 2.37 -4.29
N ILE A 31 1.21 2.63 -3.42
CA ILE A 31 -0.20 2.52 -3.78
C ILE A 31 -0.54 3.45 -4.96
N MET A 32 -0.07 4.69 -4.91
CA MET A 32 -0.31 5.65 -6.00
C MET A 32 0.38 5.24 -7.30
N THR A 33 1.59 4.67 -7.22
CA THR A 33 2.27 4.15 -8.42
C THR A 33 1.41 3.08 -9.08
N ARG A 34 0.81 2.18 -8.30
CA ARG A 34 -0.09 1.17 -8.85
C ARG A 34 -1.32 1.78 -9.51
N VAL A 35 -1.90 2.81 -8.91
CA VAL A 35 -3.07 3.50 -9.48
C VAL A 35 -2.77 4.01 -10.90
N TYR A 36 -1.56 4.51 -11.12
CA TYR A 36 -1.14 5.05 -12.43
C TYR A 36 -0.58 4.00 -13.38
N ASP A 37 -0.41 2.77 -12.92
CA ASP A 37 0.13 1.67 -13.73
C ASP A 37 -1.03 0.87 -14.34
N PRO A 38 -1.10 0.70 -15.67
CA PRO A 38 -2.24 0.03 -16.31
C PRO A 38 -2.40 -1.44 -15.93
N ARG A 39 -1.43 -2.04 -15.26
CA ARG A 39 -1.53 -3.43 -14.79
C ARG A 39 -2.33 -3.58 -13.50
N TYR A 40 -2.71 -2.47 -12.87
CA TYR A 40 -3.42 -2.46 -11.57
C TYR A 40 -4.72 -1.67 -11.69
N PRO A 41 -5.62 -1.77 -10.70
CA PRO A 41 -6.81 -0.93 -10.68
C PRO A 41 -6.47 0.55 -10.74
N ASP A 42 -7.37 1.34 -11.29
CA ASP A 42 -7.13 2.76 -11.56
C ASP A 42 -7.59 3.69 -10.44
N ASN A 43 -7.88 3.15 -9.26
CA ASN A 43 -8.25 3.95 -8.11
C ASN A 43 -7.71 3.33 -6.81
N VAL A 44 -7.52 4.18 -5.81
CA VAL A 44 -6.88 3.80 -4.55
C VAL A 44 -7.64 2.69 -3.83
N CYS A 45 -8.95 2.83 -3.70
CA CYS A 45 -9.72 1.85 -2.93
C CYS A 45 -9.65 0.45 -3.53
N ASP A 46 -9.68 0.34 -4.85
CA ASP A 46 -9.57 -0.95 -5.51
C ASP A 46 -8.16 -1.52 -5.45
N VAL A 47 -7.12 -0.67 -5.51
CA VAL A 47 -5.74 -1.13 -5.30
C VAL A 47 -5.59 -1.71 -3.88
N VAL A 48 -6.12 -1.03 -2.87
CA VAL A 48 -6.04 -1.48 -1.48
C VAL A 48 -6.75 -2.82 -1.26
N LYS A 49 -7.81 -3.06 -2.00
CA LYS A 49 -8.64 -4.27 -1.88
C LYS A 49 -8.22 -5.40 -2.83
N GLU A 50 -7.16 -5.23 -3.59
CA GLU A 50 -6.71 -6.22 -4.55
C GLU A 50 -6.42 -7.57 -3.90
N GLY A 51 -6.79 -8.67 -4.59
CA GLY A 51 -6.58 -10.03 -4.11
C GLY A 51 -7.45 -11.01 -4.85
N TYR A 52 -7.58 -12.20 -4.29
CA TYR A 52 -8.43 -13.23 -4.83
C TYR A 52 -9.76 -13.26 -4.10
N TYR A 53 -10.84 -13.34 -4.85
CA TYR A 53 -12.21 -13.33 -4.34
C TYR A 53 -12.92 -14.60 -4.77
N TYR A 54 -13.95 -14.99 -4.03
CA TYR A 54 -14.73 -16.17 -4.38
C TYR A 54 -15.53 -15.92 -5.66
N SER A 55 -15.52 -16.88 -6.59
CA SER A 55 -16.28 -16.76 -7.85
C SER A 55 -17.79 -16.68 -7.63
N TRP A 56 -18.28 -17.32 -6.56
CA TRP A 56 -19.69 -17.32 -6.19
C TRP A 56 -20.08 -16.10 -5.34
N SER A 57 -19.13 -15.35 -4.87
CA SER A 57 -19.35 -14.10 -4.10
C SER A 57 -18.21 -13.12 -4.42
N PRO A 58 -18.33 -12.36 -5.53
CA PRO A 58 -17.23 -11.47 -5.98
C PRO A 58 -16.86 -10.35 -5.02
N GLU A 59 -17.68 -10.10 -4.00
CA GLU A 59 -17.40 -9.07 -3.00
C GLU A 59 -16.73 -9.64 -1.75
N THR A 60 -16.59 -10.96 -1.65
CA THR A 60 -16.02 -11.62 -0.49
C THR A 60 -14.60 -12.08 -0.80
N PRO A 61 -13.57 -11.47 -0.15
CA PRO A 61 -12.21 -11.90 -0.38
C PRO A 61 -11.94 -13.28 0.22
N ILE A 62 -11.08 -14.03 -0.46
CA ILE A 62 -10.60 -15.31 0.07
C ILE A 62 -9.60 -14.96 1.20
N PRO A 63 -9.80 -15.51 2.41
CA PRO A 63 -8.95 -15.17 3.55
C PRO A 63 -7.45 -15.34 3.24
N ASP A 64 -6.66 -14.36 3.66
CA ASP A 64 -5.20 -14.32 3.54
C ASP A 64 -4.67 -14.31 2.10
N MET A 65 -5.51 -14.00 1.12
CA MET A 65 -5.10 -13.95 -0.28
C MET A 65 -5.21 -12.55 -0.88
N CYS A 66 -5.03 -11.51 -0.05
CA CYS A 66 -5.05 -10.12 -0.49
C CYS A 66 -3.64 -9.57 -0.59
N GLN A 67 -3.42 -8.63 -1.52
CA GLN A 67 -2.14 -7.93 -1.66
C GLN A 67 -1.76 -7.21 -0.39
N PHE A 68 -2.73 -6.52 0.22
CA PHE A 68 -2.56 -5.90 1.53
C PHE A 68 -3.22 -6.83 2.55
N SER A 69 -2.41 -7.49 3.35
CA SER A 69 -2.87 -8.58 4.22
C SER A 69 -3.99 -8.17 5.19
N PHE A 70 -3.94 -6.93 5.68
CA PHE A 70 -4.94 -6.47 6.64
C PHE A 70 -6.37 -6.54 6.10
N TRP A 71 -6.52 -6.44 4.78
CA TRP A 71 -7.84 -6.40 4.16
C TRP A 71 -8.62 -7.70 4.34
N CYS A 72 -7.91 -8.84 4.41
CA CYS A 72 -8.59 -10.13 4.51
C CYS A 72 -7.86 -11.15 5.40
N ASP A 73 -7.21 -10.66 6.47
CA ASP A 73 -6.50 -11.52 7.43
C ASP A 73 -7.42 -12.10 8.53
N GLY A 74 -8.73 -11.82 8.46
CA GLY A 74 -9.69 -12.29 9.45
C GLY A 74 -9.72 -11.45 10.72
N GLN A 75 -8.88 -10.42 10.83
CA GLN A 75 -8.89 -9.51 11.96
C GLN A 75 -9.75 -8.30 11.64
N PRO A 76 -10.43 -7.70 12.63
CA PRO A 76 -11.20 -6.48 12.39
C PRO A 76 -10.27 -5.31 12.07
N GLU A 77 -10.68 -4.46 11.12
CA GLU A 77 -9.96 -3.23 10.77
C GLU A 77 -10.29 -2.13 11.80
N THR A 78 -10.04 -2.40 13.07
CA THR A 78 -10.31 -1.47 14.15
C THR A 78 -9.13 -0.52 14.33
N ILE A 79 -9.42 0.77 14.38
CA ILE A 79 -8.39 1.79 14.64
C ILE A 79 -8.18 1.87 16.15
N ASN A 80 -7.12 1.22 16.63
CA ASN A 80 -6.79 1.18 18.06
C ASN A 80 -5.90 2.35 18.51
N ASP A 81 -5.27 3.03 17.56
CA ASP A 81 -4.41 4.18 17.83
C ASP A 81 -4.91 5.37 16.99
N PRO A 82 -5.82 6.19 17.55
CA PRO A 82 -6.39 7.31 16.82
C PRO A 82 -5.35 8.35 16.38
N ASP A 83 -4.31 8.58 17.17
CA ASP A 83 -3.28 9.55 16.83
C ASP A 83 -2.46 9.08 15.62
N ALA A 84 -2.11 7.81 15.59
CA ALA A 84 -1.43 7.23 14.44
C ALA A 84 -2.31 7.28 13.19
N TYR A 85 -3.62 7.09 13.34
CA TYR A 85 -4.53 7.20 12.20
C TYR A 85 -4.65 8.63 11.69
N LEU A 86 -4.72 9.62 12.57
CA LEU A 86 -4.71 11.03 12.18
C LEU A 86 -3.44 11.36 11.40
N TRP A 87 -2.30 10.82 11.83
CA TRP A 87 -1.05 11.01 11.12
C TRP A 87 -1.09 10.37 9.74
N ALA A 88 -1.65 9.17 9.64
CA ALA A 88 -1.83 8.51 8.34
C ALA A 88 -2.75 9.31 7.42
N GLU A 89 -3.80 9.95 7.95
CA GLU A 89 -4.67 10.83 7.17
C GLU A 89 -3.92 12.06 6.65
N GLU A 90 -3.05 12.65 7.48
CA GLU A 90 -2.23 13.79 7.07
C GLU A 90 -1.28 13.41 5.93
N ILE A 91 -0.63 12.24 6.05
CA ILE A 91 0.25 11.73 5.02
C ILE A 91 -0.54 11.46 3.73
N ALA A 92 -1.70 10.83 3.85
CA ALA A 92 -2.55 10.53 2.70
C ALA A 92 -2.95 11.82 1.96
N TRP A 93 -3.34 12.84 2.71
CA TRP A 93 -3.67 14.14 2.10
C TRP A 93 -2.47 14.74 1.38
N ALA A 94 -1.29 14.70 2.02
CA ALA A 94 -0.08 15.25 1.42
C ALA A 94 0.29 14.55 0.10
N ILE A 95 0.06 13.24 0.02
CA ILE A 95 0.30 12.46 -1.20
C ILE A 95 -0.74 12.78 -2.28
N LEU A 96 -2.01 12.89 -1.91
CA LEU A 96 -3.09 13.09 -2.88
C LEU A 96 -3.21 14.53 -3.37
N GLU A 97 -3.08 15.49 -2.45
CA GLU A 97 -3.40 16.89 -2.72
C GLU A 97 -2.30 17.87 -2.35
N GLY A 98 -1.29 17.42 -1.60
CA GLY A 98 -0.28 18.29 -1.03
C GLY A 98 1.09 18.17 -1.67
N PRO A 99 2.14 18.57 -0.94
CA PRO A 99 3.49 18.67 -1.51
C PRO A 99 4.10 17.34 -1.94
N LEU A 100 3.62 16.20 -1.44
CA LEU A 100 4.14 14.90 -1.82
C LEU A 100 3.52 14.36 -3.11
N ASN A 101 2.59 15.09 -3.71
CA ASN A 101 1.94 14.67 -4.96
C ASN A 101 2.93 14.61 -6.13
N LEU A 102 3.97 15.46 -6.11
CA LEU A 102 4.94 15.58 -7.20
C LEU A 102 6.28 14.92 -6.91
N VAL A 103 6.41 14.25 -5.76
CA VAL A 103 7.66 13.62 -5.33
C VAL A 103 7.39 12.15 -5.07
N ASP A 104 8.26 11.28 -5.58
CA ASP A 104 8.16 9.84 -5.30
C ASP A 104 9.45 9.34 -4.67
N LEU A 105 9.42 9.08 -3.37
CA LEU A 105 10.56 8.57 -2.62
C LEU A 105 10.93 7.14 -3.03
N THR A 106 10.01 6.43 -3.68
CA THR A 106 10.18 5.02 -4.03
C THR A 106 10.69 4.80 -5.45
N GLU A 107 10.95 5.88 -6.19
CA GLU A 107 11.46 5.81 -7.57
C GLU A 107 10.59 4.92 -8.48
N GLY A 108 9.28 5.07 -8.37
CA GLY A 108 8.33 4.34 -9.21
C GLY A 108 8.10 2.89 -8.79
N SER A 109 8.33 2.56 -7.53
CA SER A 109 8.18 1.18 -7.05
C SER A 109 6.73 0.76 -6.93
N THR A 110 6.48 -0.50 -7.27
CA THR A 110 5.18 -1.15 -7.21
C THR A 110 5.09 -2.19 -6.09
N HIS A 111 6.23 -2.57 -5.52
CA HIS A 111 6.32 -3.62 -4.50
C HIS A 111 7.31 -3.25 -3.42
N TYR A 112 7.08 -3.82 -2.25
CA TYR A 112 8.04 -3.73 -1.14
C TYR A 112 7.90 -4.95 -0.24
N HIS A 113 8.95 -5.21 0.53
CA HIS A 113 8.89 -6.22 1.59
C HIS A 113 9.77 -5.77 2.75
N ALA A 114 9.51 -6.33 3.93
CA ALA A 114 10.36 -6.10 5.09
C ALA A 114 11.75 -6.71 4.84
N HIS A 115 12.80 -6.06 5.35
CA HIS A 115 14.17 -6.46 5.06
C HIS A 115 14.51 -7.88 5.54
N TYR A 116 13.77 -8.41 6.49
CA TYR A 116 14.01 -9.73 7.08
C TYR A 116 13.29 -10.87 6.35
N VAL A 117 12.57 -10.58 5.28
CA VAL A 117 11.94 -11.60 4.43
C VAL A 117 12.50 -11.50 3.02
N LYS A 118 12.38 -12.60 2.25
CA LYS A 118 12.84 -12.62 0.87
C LYS A 118 11.81 -13.33 -0.01
N PRO A 119 10.78 -12.60 -0.47
CA PRO A 119 9.78 -13.20 -1.36
C PRO A 119 10.41 -13.59 -2.70
N ALA A 120 9.86 -14.64 -3.31
CA ALA A 120 10.39 -15.15 -4.57
C ALA A 120 10.40 -14.09 -5.68
N TRP A 121 9.40 -13.21 -5.72
CA TRP A 121 9.32 -12.16 -6.74
C TRP A 121 10.45 -11.13 -6.62
N SER A 122 11.10 -11.01 -5.45
CA SER A 122 12.15 -10.00 -5.25
C SER A 122 13.36 -10.21 -6.17
N GLU A 123 13.58 -11.43 -6.66
CA GLU A 123 14.66 -11.71 -7.59
C GLU A 123 14.32 -11.35 -9.03
N LYS A 124 13.02 -11.15 -9.33
CA LYS A 124 12.54 -10.86 -10.68
C LYS A 124 12.33 -9.39 -10.95
N PHE A 125 12.21 -8.58 -9.89
CA PHE A 125 11.92 -7.16 -10.00
C PHE A 125 13.17 -6.33 -9.74
N THR A 126 13.16 -5.09 -10.22
CA THR A 126 14.28 -4.17 -10.05
C THR A 126 14.23 -3.53 -8.67
N GLN A 127 15.23 -3.78 -7.85
CA GLN A 127 15.35 -3.10 -6.56
C GLN A 127 15.66 -1.63 -6.79
N THR A 128 14.93 -0.75 -6.13
CA THR A 128 15.09 0.70 -6.28
C THR A 128 15.75 1.31 -5.06
N VAL A 129 15.12 1.25 -3.90
CA VAL A 129 15.59 1.94 -2.71
C VAL A 129 15.18 1.14 -1.47
N ARG A 130 15.95 1.30 -0.41
CA ARG A 130 15.57 0.84 0.92
C ARG A 130 15.21 2.07 1.75
N ILE A 131 14.03 2.06 2.37
CA ILE A 131 13.58 3.11 3.28
C ILE A 131 13.22 2.44 4.60
N ASN A 132 14.00 2.73 5.63
CA ASN A 132 13.86 2.13 6.96
C ASN A 132 13.88 0.59 6.86
N ASP A 133 12.83 -0.09 7.30
CA ASP A 133 12.79 -1.55 7.33
C ASP A 133 12.27 -2.18 6.03
N HIS A 134 11.92 -1.38 5.05
CA HIS A 134 11.36 -1.86 3.80
C HIS A 134 12.32 -1.69 2.62
N ILE A 135 12.35 -2.70 1.75
CA ILE A 135 13.09 -2.68 0.48
C ILE A 135 12.07 -2.61 -0.64
N PHE A 136 12.25 -1.66 -1.56
CA PHE A 136 11.28 -1.34 -2.61
C PHE A 136 11.76 -1.82 -3.97
N TYR A 137 10.80 -2.21 -4.81
CA TYR A 137 11.08 -2.78 -6.13
C TYR A 137 10.14 -2.19 -7.18
N ARG A 138 10.68 -2.03 -8.37
CA ARG A 138 9.90 -1.65 -9.54
C ARG A 138 9.69 -2.88 -10.42
N ARG A 139 8.42 -3.15 -10.74
CA ARG A 139 8.07 -4.16 -11.74
C ARG A 139 8.16 -3.51 -13.10
N GLU A 140 9.21 -3.86 -13.84
CA GLU A 140 9.46 -3.24 -15.14
C GLU A 140 8.35 -3.58 -16.14
N MET A 141 8.15 -2.68 -17.10
CA MET A 141 7.26 -2.93 -18.22
C MET A 141 7.93 -3.90 -19.19
N GLU A 142 7.15 -4.85 -19.68
CA GLU A 142 7.61 -5.83 -20.66
C GLU A 142 7.30 -5.36 -22.06
#